data_db5357f6f3a13a45cf5494db2a864f6e
#
_entry.id   db5357f6f3a13a45cf5494db2a864f6e
#
_cell.length_a   1.000
_cell.length_b   1.000
_cell.length_c   1.000
_cell.angle_alpha   90.00
_cell.angle_beta   90.00
_cell.angle_gamma   90.00
#
_symmetry.space_group_name_H-M   'P 1'
#
loop_
_entity.id
_entity.type
_entity.pdbx_description
1 polymer ?
#
loop_
_entity_poly.entity_id
_entity_poly.type
_entity_poly.pdbx_seq_one_letter_code
_entity_poly.pdbx_strand_id
1 'polypeptide(L)'
;MHLDVFDGRMVPSVWDDGGGPDYFEVEIGNRIAYAVPLHEAGAYFRQLQSQWLPYYGEDLRLSRLAMVREACARDLEAIPFYLNRGLYFQAFDRLYKAFQEFLQALFLARRTYPLAYNKWIREQVAEWLSLPGLYAELPPILSVRNIGSPELGEKADALRTLLERWICTEPPGHEQAQSPWS
;
A
#
# COMPACT_ATOMS: atom_id res chain seq x y z
N MET A 1 24.13 -9.77 -1.58
CA MET A 1 23.91 -8.59 -2.43
C MET A 1 22.97 -9.02 -3.55
N HIS A 2 21.85 -8.35 -3.72
CA HIS A 2 20.91 -8.59 -4.83
C HIS A 2 21.13 -7.50 -5.87
N LEU A 3 21.20 -7.84 -7.14
CA LEU A 3 21.39 -6.93 -8.26
C LEU A 3 20.20 -7.04 -9.20
N ASP A 4 19.43 -5.98 -9.33
CA ASP A 4 18.39 -5.85 -10.33
C ASP A 4 18.86 -5.00 -11.49
N VAL A 5 18.59 -5.44 -12.71
CA VAL A 5 18.81 -4.65 -13.91
C VAL A 5 17.49 -4.02 -14.34
N PHE A 6 17.47 -2.70 -14.40
CA PHE A 6 16.30 -1.91 -14.70
C PHE A 6 16.54 -1.08 -15.97
N ASP A 7 15.61 -1.15 -16.93
CA ASP A 7 15.71 -0.44 -18.21
C ASP A 7 15.27 1.04 -18.16
N GLY A 8 14.84 1.49 -16.98
CA GLY A 8 14.39 2.85 -16.74
C GLY A 8 12.95 3.15 -17.16
N ARG A 9 12.19 2.17 -17.57
CA ARG A 9 10.78 2.36 -17.91
C ARG A 9 9.92 1.95 -16.73
N MET A 10 9.02 2.85 -16.35
CA MET A 10 7.99 2.59 -15.34
C MET A 10 6.64 2.68 -16.01
N VAL A 11 5.91 1.58 -16.03
CA VAL A 11 4.57 1.51 -16.60
C VAL A 11 3.65 0.95 -15.52
N PRO A 12 2.49 1.59 -15.24
CA PRO A 12 1.51 1.03 -14.30
C PRO A 12 1.08 -0.36 -14.76
N SER A 13 1.21 -1.36 -13.89
CA SER A 13 0.68 -2.67 -14.18
C SER A 13 -0.84 -2.64 -14.16
N VAL A 14 -1.47 -3.48 -14.97
CA VAL A 14 -2.90 -3.73 -14.85
C VAL A 14 -3.11 -4.66 -13.66
N TRP A 15 -4.02 -4.29 -12.76
CA TRP A 15 -4.40 -5.13 -11.63
C TRP A 15 -4.97 -6.46 -12.14
N ASP A 16 -4.38 -7.57 -11.70
CA ASP A 16 -4.86 -8.91 -12.02
C ASP A 16 -5.61 -9.47 -10.82
N ASP A 17 -6.85 -9.91 -11.02
CA ASP A 17 -7.77 -10.41 -9.98
C ASP A 17 -7.22 -11.56 -9.11
N GLY A 18 -6.13 -12.18 -9.52
CA GLY A 18 -5.46 -13.25 -8.78
C GLY A 18 -4.17 -12.85 -8.04
N GLY A 19 -3.60 -11.68 -8.35
CA GLY A 19 -2.21 -11.37 -8.02
C GLY A 19 -1.96 -10.73 -6.64
N GLY A 20 -2.96 -10.16 -6.00
CA GLY A 20 -2.74 -9.30 -4.82
C GLY A 20 -2.35 -7.86 -5.21
N PRO A 21 -1.75 -7.09 -4.28
CA PRO A 21 -1.44 -5.69 -4.54
C PRO A 21 -0.49 -5.52 -5.71
N ASP A 22 -0.80 -4.58 -6.60
CA ASP A 22 0.11 -4.09 -7.62
C ASP A 22 1.26 -3.30 -6.95
N TYR A 23 2.48 -3.61 -7.29
CA TYR A 23 3.67 -3.01 -6.68
C TYR A 23 4.21 -1.79 -7.43
N PHE A 24 3.45 -1.19 -8.33
CA PHE A 24 3.89 -0.04 -9.12
C PHE A 24 4.45 1.10 -8.27
N GLU A 25 3.78 1.50 -7.20
CA GLU A 25 4.23 2.57 -6.30
C GLU A 25 5.51 2.16 -5.54
N VAL A 26 5.63 0.89 -5.16
CA VAL A 26 6.84 0.32 -4.54
C VAL A 26 8.03 0.38 -5.49
N GLU A 27 7.82 0.07 -6.77
CA GLU A 27 8.87 0.15 -7.79
C GLU A 27 9.39 1.58 -7.96
N ILE A 28 8.48 2.57 -8.03
CA ILE A 28 8.88 3.98 -8.09
C ILE A 28 9.59 4.38 -6.79
N GLY A 29 9.07 3.99 -5.63
CA GLY A 29 9.70 4.25 -4.35
C GLY A 29 11.14 3.74 -4.29
N ASN A 30 11.33 2.45 -4.55
CA ASN A 30 12.64 1.82 -4.45
C ASN A 30 13.64 2.29 -5.51
N ARG A 31 13.20 2.49 -6.77
CA ARG A 31 14.12 2.72 -7.90
C ARG A 31 14.31 4.19 -8.23
N ILE A 32 13.42 5.08 -7.78
CA ILE A 32 13.42 6.49 -8.15
C ILE A 32 13.40 7.39 -6.93
N ALA A 33 12.36 7.29 -6.08
CA ALA A 33 12.13 8.26 -5.03
C ALA A 33 13.19 8.20 -3.92
N TYR A 34 13.58 6.99 -3.51
CA TYR A 34 14.54 6.76 -2.42
C TYR A 34 15.89 6.22 -2.91
N ALA A 35 16.07 6.09 -4.21
CA ALA A 35 17.33 5.62 -4.78
C ALA A 35 18.42 6.69 -4.66
N VAL A 36 19.60 6.26 -4.26
CA VAL A 36 20.81 7.11 -4.22
C VAL A 36 21.73 6.69 -5.36
N PRO A 37 21.95 7.54 -6.38
CA PRO A 37 22.84 7.22 -7.48
C PRO A 37 24.28 7.13 -6.97
N LEU A 38 24.92 5.97 -7.13
CA LEU A 38 26.35 5.80 -6.80
C LEU A 38 27.24 6.29 -7.94
N HIS A 39 26.75 6.23 -9.17
CA HIS A 39 27.41 6.72 -10.37
C HIS A 39 26.34 7.13 -11.38
N GLU A 40 26.47 8.30 -11.97
CA GLU A 40 25.58 8.80 -13.01
C GLU A 40 26.41 9.30 -14.20
N ALA A 41 26.26 8.67 -15.36
CA ALA A 41 26.79 9.14 -16.62
C ALA A 41 25.66 9.84 -17.41
N GLY A 42 25.61 11.16 -17.33
CA GLY A 42 24.57 11.96 -17.99
C GLY A 42 23.42 12.36 -17.09
N ALA A 43 22.27 12.75 -17.68
CA ALA A 43 21.12 13.29 -16.96
C ALA A 43 19.95 12.29 -16.83
N TYR A 44 20.19 11.02 -17.12
CA TYR A 44 19.13 10.03 -17.26
C TYR A 44 18.31 9.84 -15.95
N PHE A 45 19.00 9.64 -14.81
CA PHE A 45 18.32 9.45 -13.53
C PHE A 45 17.52 10.69 -13.11
N ARG A 46 18.08 11.89 -13.33
CA ARG A 46 17.35 13.15 -13.07
C ARG A 46 16.14 13.32 -13.97
N GLN A 47 16.21 12.92 -15.25
CA GLN A 47 15.05 12.93 -16.14
C GLN A 47 13.97 11.96 -15.66
N LEU A 48 14.37 10.76 -15.21
CA LEU A 48 13.44 9.78 -14.62
C LEU A 48 12.78 10.33 -13.34
N GLN A 49 13.57 10.92 -12.44
CA GLN A 49 13.04 11.58 -11.25
C GLN A 49 12.05 12.70 -11.60
N SER A 50 12.36 13.57 -12.57
CA SER A 50 11.47 14.66 -12.95
C SER A 50 10.12 14.19 -13.51
N GLN A 51 10.06 12.96 -14.01
CA GLN A 51 8.83 12.36 -14.52
C GLN A 51 7.89 11.87 -13.42
N TRP A 52 8.43 11.42 -12.28
CA TRP A 52 7.66 10.74 -11.24
C TRP A 52 7.63 11.48 -9.91
N LEU A 53 8.55 12.43 -9.66
CA LEU A 53 8.60 13.17 -8.41
C LEU A 53 8.03 14.60 -8.55
N PRO A 54 7.43 15.17 -7.49
CA PRO A 54 7.30 14.58 -6.13
C PRO A 54 6.33 13.42 -6.04
N TYR A 55 5.36 13.31 -6.95
CA TYR A 55 4.40 12.21 -7.06
C TYR A 55 3.80 12.18 -8.47
N TYR A 56 3.39 11.02 -8.96
CA TYR A 56 2.84 10.89 -10.31
C TYR A 56 1.46 11.55 -10.48
N GLY A 57 0.98 11.64 -11.74
CA GLY A 57 -0.19 12.40 -12.12
C GLY A 57 -1.49 12.02 -11.39
N GLU A 58 -2.31 13.01 -11.11
CA GLU A 58 -3.50 12.88 -10.27
C GLU A 58 -4.56 11.95 -10.87
N ASP A 59 -4.79 11.98 -12.17
CA ASP A 59 -5.78 11.10 -12.83
C ASP A 59 -5.43 9.62 -12.65
N LEU A 60 -4.14 9.27 -12.83
CA LEU A 60 -3.66 7.93 -12.59
C LEU A 60 -3.78 7.56 -11.10
N ARG A 61 -3.41 8.47 -10.20
CA ARG A 61 -3.54 8.25 -8.75
C ARG A 61 -4.98 7.94 -8.34
N LEU A 62 -5.94 8.74 -8.80
CA LEU A 62 -7.36 8.55 -8.46
C LEU A 62 -7.89 7.23 -9.01
N SER A 63 -7.54 6.90 -10.25
CA SER A 63 -7.90 5.62 -10.87
C SER A 63 -7.35 4.44 -10.07
N ARG A 64 -6.06 4.48 -9.69
CA ARG A 64 -5.43 3.42 -8.89
C ARG A 64 -6.01 3.34 -7.48
N LEU A 65 -6.25 4.48 -6.83
CA LEU A 65 -6.87 4.53 -5.50
C LEU A 65 -8.26 3.90 -5.51
N ALA A 66 -9.09 4.21 -6.50
CA ALA A 66 -10.42 3.61 -6.65
C ALA A 66 -10.33 2.09 -6.80
N MET A 67 -9.46 1.62 -7.71
CA MET A 67 -9.25 0.20 -7.97
C MET A 67 -8.76 -0.57 -6.74
N VAL A 68 -7.78 -0.03 -6.01
CA VAL A 68 -7.23 -0.67 -4.81
C VAL A 68 -8.25 -0.70 -3.67
N ARG A 69 -9.03 0.36 -3.49
CA ARG A 69 -10.12 0.37 -2.50
C ARG A 69 -11.18 -0.67 -2.80
N GLU A 70 -11.57 -0.80 -4.06
CA GLU A 70 -12.53 -1.83 -4.49
C GLU A 70 -11.97 -3.24 -4.26
N ALA A 71 -10.70 -3.50 -4.57
CA ALA A 71 -10.04 -4.77 -4.31
C ALA A 71 -10.03 -5.11 -2.81
N CYS A 72 -9.63 -4.16 -1.97
CA CYS A 72 -9.64 -4.31 -0.51
C CYS A 72 -11.05 -4.62 0.03
N ALA A 73 -12.07 -3.88 -0.41
CA ALA A 73 -13.45 -4.12 0.00
C ALA A 73 -13.93 -5.53 -0.43
N ARG A 74 -13.66 -5.94 -1.67
CA ARG A 74 -14.01 -7.26 -2.21
C ARG A 74 -13.34 -8.41 -1.44
N ASP A 75 -12.07 -8.27 -1.09
CA ASP A 75 -11.36 -9.29 -0.32
C ASP A 75 -11.92 -9.39 1.11
N LEU A 76 -12.27 -8.27 1.75
CA LEU A 76 -12.94 -8.26 3.05
C LEU A 76 -14.34 -8.87 3.00
N GLU A 77 -15.12 -8.60 1.95
CA GLU A 77 -16.47 -9.15 1.75
C GLU A 77 -16.47 -10.66 1.52
N ALA A 78 -15.41 -11.22 0.98
CA ALA A 78 -15.29 -12.65 0.75
C ALA A 78 -15.04 -13.47 2.04
N ILE A 79 -14.53 -12.85 3.11
CA ILE A 79 -14.12 -13.56 4.35
C ILE A 79 -15.27 -14.33 5.00
N PRO A 80 -16.47 -13.76 5.23
CA PRO A 80 -17.59 -14.50 5.82
C PRO A 80 -17.98 -15.75 5.01
N PHE A 81 -17.90 -15.67 3.68
CA PHE A 81 -18.18 -16.80 2.80
C PHE A 81 -17.21 -17.96 3.04
N TYR A 82 -15.90 -17.67 3.19
CA TYR A 82 -14.90 -18.70 3.47
C TYR A 82 -15.04 -19.26 4.89
N LEU A 83 -15.33 -18.42 5.88
CA LEU A 83 -15.56 -18.85 7.27
C LEU A 83 -16.73 -19.82 7.38
N ASN A 84 -17.85 -19.52 6.72
CA ASN A 84 -19.05 -20.37 6.71
C ASN A 84 -18.79 -21.76 6.09
N ARG A 85 -17.72 -21.90 5.30
CA ARG A 85 -17.32 -23.17 4.67
C ARG A 85 -16.15 -23.84 5.39
N GLY A 86 -15.68 -23.30 6.51
CA GLY A 86 -14.50 -23.80 7.22
C GLY A 86 -13.17 -23.60 6.47
N LEU A 87 -13.12 -22.71 5.47
CA LEU A 87 -11.96 -22.40 4.66
C LEU A 87 -11.09 -21.32 5.32
N TYR A 88 -10.65 -21.57 6.54
CA TYR A 88 -10.00 -20.57 7.39
C TYR A 88 -8.69 -20.03 6.81
N PHE A 89 -7.88 -20.87 6.20
CA PHE A 89 -6.62 -20.41 5.54
C PHE A 89 -6.91 -19.48 4.38
N GLN A 90 -7.97 -19.74 3.61
CA GLN A 90 -8.40 -18.85 2.53
C GLN A 90 -8.93 -17.53 3.09
N ALA A 91 -9.68 -17.57 4.19
CA ALA A 91 -10.14 -16.36 4.88
C ALA A 91 -8.97 -15.51 5.39
N PHE A 92 -7.94 -16.15 5.96
CA PHE A 92 -6.73 -15.46 6.41
C PHE A 92 -5.92 -14.87 5.24
N ASP A 93 -5.78 -15.60 4.14
CA ASP A 93 -5.13 -15.11 2.92
C ASP A 93 -5.83 -13.83 2.41
N ARG A 94 -7.17 -13.81 2.37
CA ARG A 94 -7.93 -12.62 2.00
C ARG A 94 -7.76 -11.47 2.97
N LEU A 95 -7.74 -11.73 4.28
CA LEU A 95 -7.46 -10.70 5.28
C LEU A 95 -6.08 -10.08 5.08
N TYR A 96 -5.05 -10.90 4.82
CA TYR A 96 -3.70 -10.41 4.61
C TYR A 96 -3.56 -9.63 3.31
N LYS A 97 -4.21 -10.04 2.23
CA LYS A 97 -4.28 -9.29 0.96
C LYS A 97 -4.97 -7.95 1.17
N ALA A 98 -6.15 -7.94 1.77
CA ALA A 98 -6.86 -6.71 2.09
C ALA A 98 -6.04 -5.75 2.96
N PHE A 99 -5.23 -6.28 3.90
CA PHE A 99 -4.30 -5.47 4.68
C PHE A 99 -3.21 -4.80 3.80
N GLN A 100 -2.63 -5.53 2.85
CA GLN A 100 -1.65 -4.96 1.92
C GLN A 100 -2.30 -3.93 0.98
N GLU A 101 -3.51 -4.19 0.51
CA GLU A 101 -4.32 -3.27 -0.31
C GLU A 101 -4.71 -2.00 0.47
N PHE A 102 -5.05 -2.14 1.75
CA PHE A 102 -5.26 -1.00 2.64
C PHE A 102 -4.01 -0.12 2.75
N LEU A 103 -2.83 -0.72 2.93
CA LEU A 103 -1.57 0.03 2.96
C LEU A 103 -1.31 0.73 1.63
N GLN A 104 -1.50 0.03 0.51
CA GLN A 104 -1.37 0.64 -0.81
C GLN A 104 -2.31 1.84 -0.98
N ALA A 105 -3.59 1.69 -0.63
CA ALA A 105 -4.56 2.77 -0.69
C ALA A 105 -4.17 3.95 0.23
N LEU A 106 -3.60 3.68 1.41
CA LEU A 106 -3.12 4.69 2.34
C LEU A 106 -2.00 5.54 1.72
N PHE A 107 -0.99 4.90 1.11
CA PHE A 107 0.11 5.61 0.45
C PHE A 107 -0.36 6.41 -0.76
N LEU A 108 -1.26 5.85 -1.58
CA LEU A 108 -1.91 6.56 -2.69
C LEU A 108 -2.68 7.80 -2.21
N ALA A 109 -3.45 7.67 -1.14
CA ALA A 109 -4.21 8.79 -0.55
C ALA A 109 -3.28 9.89 -0.01
N ARG A 110 -2.10 9.52 0.49
CA ARG A 110 -1.09 10.44 1.05
C ARG A 110 -0.07 10.95 0.03
N ARG A 111 -0.17 10.58 -1.25
CA ARG A 111 0.77 10.95 -2.31
C ARG A 111 2.23 10.68 -1.91
N THR A 112 2.47 9.52 -1.32
CA THR A 112 3.78 9.10 -0.81
C THR A 112 4.11 7.74 -1.40
N TYR A 113 5.33 7.57 -1.90
CA TYR A 113 5.78 6.28 -2.38
C TYR A 113 6.16 5.37 -1.22
N PRO A 114 5.66 4.12 -1.18
CA PRO A 114 6.08 3.14 -0.18
C PRO A 114 7.39 2.46 -0.59
N LEU A 115 8.09 1.91 0.41
CA LEU A 115 9.18 0.95 0.17
C LEU A 115 8.68 -0.48 0.02
N ALA A 116 7.62 -0.83 0.75
CA ALA A 116 7.00 -2.14 0.71
C ALA A 116 5.64 -2.11 1.44
N TYR A 117 4.79 -3.11 1.15
CA TYR A 117 3.52 -3.31 1.87
C TYR A 117 3.59 -4.42 2.93
N ASN A 118 4.79 -4.95 3.22
CA ASN A 118 5.01 -6.04 4.17
C ASN A 118 6.29 -5.90 5.00
N LYS A 119 7.06 -4.83 4.79
CA LYS A 119 8.31 -4.56 5.49
C LYS A 119 8.35 -3.10 5.95
N TRP A 120 9.04 -2.85 7.06
CA TRP A 120 9.23 -1.49 7.59
C TRP A 120 7.93 -0.70 7.77
N ILE A 121 6.82 -1.42 8.09
CA ILE A 121 5.49 -0.80 8.19
C ILE A 121 5.47 0.26 9.31
N ARG A 122 6.18 0.00 10.42
CA ARG A 122 6.29 0.97 11.52
C ARG A 122 6.93 2.26 11.05
N GLU A 123 8.09 2.16 10.44
CA GLU A 123 8.87 3.32 9.96
C GLU A 123 8.07 4.09 8.90
N GLN A 124 7.47 3.38 7.96
CA GLN A 124 6.70 3.99 6.90
C GLN A 124 5.42 4.67 7.42
N VAL A 125 4.63 4.00 8.26
CA VAL A 125 3.33 4.53 8.72
C VAL A 125 3.50 5.50 9.89
N ALA A 126 4.25 5.11 10.93
CA ALA A 126 4.38 5.93 12.13
C ALA A 126 5.30 7.14 11.94
N GLU A 127 6.40 6.96 11.20
CA GLU A 127 7.44 7.98 11.07
C GLU A 127 7.27 8.80 9.78
N TRP A 128 7.26 8.17 8.60
CA TRP A 128 7.18 8.92 7.33
C TRP A 128 5.81 9.53 7.08
N LEU A 129 4.73 8.78 7.30
CA LEU A 129 3.39 9.32 7.18
C LEU A 129 2.94 10.10 8.43
N SER A 130 3.73 10.10 9.50
CA SER A 130 3.40 10.74 10.78
C SER A 130 2.06 10.25 11.37
N LEU A 131 1.77 8.96 11.25
CA LEU A 131 0.52 8.34 11.70
C LEU A 131 0.77 7.26 12.80
N PRO A 132 1.40 7.62 13.96
CA PRO A 132 1.69 6.62 14.99
C PRO A 132 0.42 6.02 15.61
N GLY A 133 -0.68 6.78 15.67
CA GLY A 133 -1.97 6.28 16.13
C GLY A 133 -2.55 5.20 15.22
N LEU A 134 -2.48 5.39 13.90
CA LEU A 134 -2.88 4.36 12.94
C LEU A 134 -1.98 3.13 13.07
N TYR A 135 -0.65 3.32 13.15
CA TYR A 135 0.25 2.18 13.27
C TYR A 135 -0.09 1.31 14.48
N ALA A 136 -0.46 1.91 15.63
CA ALA A 136 -0.84 1.15 16.82
C ALA A 136 -2.07 0.24 16.61
N GLU A 137 -2.93 0.56 15.64
CA GLU A 137 -4.12 -0.23 15.28
C GLU A 137 -3.82 -1.35 14.27
N LEU A 138 -2.70 -1.31 13.53
CA LEU A 138 -2.41 -2.29 12.47
C LEU A 138 -2.02 -3.68 12.99
N PRO A 139 -1.10 -3.86 13.97
CA PRO A 139 -0.73 -5.19 14.44
C PRO A 139 -1.91 -5.99 15.00
N PRO A 140 -2.89 -5.39 15.74
CA PRO A 140 -4.08 -6.09 16.19
C PRO A 140 -4.94 -6.68 15.08
N ILE A 141 -4.94 -6.11 13.86
CA ILE A 141 -5.67 -6.64 12.71
C ILE A 141 -5.19 -8.04 12.33
N LEU A 142 -3.87 -8.26 12.34
CA LEU A 142 -3.26 -9.55 11.98
C LEU A 142 -2.97 -10.45 13.18
N SER A 143 -3.28 -10.01 14.40
CA SER A 143 -3.10 -10.79 15.61
C SER A 143 -4.28 -11.74 15.79
N VAL A 144 -4.14 -12.95 15.25
CA VAL A 144 -5.14 -14.02 15.27
C VAL A 144 -4.69 -15.11 16.24
N ARG A 145 -5.48 -15.34 17.29
CA ARG A 145 -5.17 -16.36 18.32
C ARG A 145 -5.46 -17.79 17.84
N ASN A 146 -6.52 -17.95 17.04
CA ASN A 146 -6.90 -19.23 16.48
C ASN A 146 -7.44 -19.03 15.05
N ILE A 147 -6.67 -19.47 14.08
CA ILE A 147 -7.04 -19.33 12.67
C ILE A 147 -8.30 -20.11 12.31
N GLY A 148 -8.62 -21.19 13.05
CA GLY A 148 -9.83 -21.99 12.88
C GLY A 148 -11.05 -21.41 13.62
N SER A 149 -11.11 -20.12 13.86
CA SER A 149 -12.19 -19.48 14.60
C SER A 149 -12.85 -18.34 13.81
N PRO A 150 -14.04 -17.86 14.24
CA PRO A 150 -14.70 -16.69 13.66
C PRO A 150 -13.94 -15.36 13.84
N GLU A 151 -12.87 -15.34 14.61
CA GLU A 151 -12.06 -14.13 14.91
C GLU A 151 -11.61 -13.39 13.64
N LEU A 152 -11.37 -14.11 12.54
CA LEU A 152 -11.02 -13.49 11.25
C LEU A 152 -12.11 -12.54 10.72
N GLY A 153 -13.38 -12.81 11.01
CA GLY A 153 -14.49 -11.90 10.67
C GLY A 153 -14.39 -10.57 11.42
N GLU A 154 -14.13 -10.63 12.73
CA GLU A 154 -13.92 -9.42 13.56
C GLU A 154 -12.72 -8.59 13.06
N LYS A 155 -11.64 -9.26 12.64
CA LYS A 155 -10.46 -8.58 12.06
C LYS A 155 -10.79 -7.93 10.71
N ALA A 156 -11.59 -8.58 9.89
CA ALA A 156 -12.06 -8.02 8.62
C ALA A 156 -12.89 -6.75 8.83
N ASP A 157 -13.82 -6.78 9.80
CA ASP A 157 -14.64 -5.61 10.14
C ASP A 157 -13.81 -4.46 10.72
N ALA A 158 -12.82 -4.77 11.55
CA ALA A 158 -11.88 -3.78 12.06
C ALA A 158 -11.06 -3.12 10.93
N LEU A 159 -10.55 -3.91 9.96
CA LEU A 159 -9.82 -3.38 8.81
C LEU A 159 -10.73 -2.55 7.89
N ARG A 160 -11.99 -2.95 7.69
CA ARG A 160 -12.98 -2.16 6.95
C ARG A 160 -13.20 -0.79 7.60
N THR A 161 -13.31 -0.74 8.92
CA THR A 161 -13.42 0.50 9.69
C THR A 161 -12.20 1.41 9.49
N LEU A 162 -10.98 0.84 9.43
CA LEU A 162 -9.78 1.61 9.14
C LEU A 162 -9.80 2.15 7.69
N LEU A 163 -10.22 1.33 6.73
CA LEU A 163 -10.34 1.74 5.32
C LEU A 163 -11.26 2.96 5.17
N GLU A 164 -12.44 2.91 5.80
CA GLU A 164 -13.43 3.99 5.76
C GLU A 164 -12.92 5.27 6.44
N ARG A 165 -12.24 5.12 7.58
CA ARG A 165 -11.77 6.25 8.39
C ARG A 165 -10.56 6.96 7.79
N TRP A 166 -9.60 6.22 7.24
CA TRP A 166 -8.31 6.76 6.84
C TRP A 166 -8.18 7.03 5.34
N ILE A 167 -9.04 6.43 4.52
CA ILE A 167 -8.97 6.49 3.06
C ILE A 167 -10.25 7.12 2.53
N CYS A 168 -10.42 8.42 2.84
CA CYS A 168 -11.49 9.23 2.25
C CYS A 168 -11.21 9.51 0.78
N THR A 169 -12.27 9.66 -0.03
CA THR A 169 -12.19 10.03 -1.44
C THR A 169 -11.76 11.47 -1.66
N GLU A 170 -11.87 12.32 -0.63
CA GLU A 170 -11.37 13.69 -0.64
C GLU A 170 -10.26 13.84 0.40
N PRO A 171 -9.11 14.44 0.06
CA PRO A 171 -8.07 14.73 1.03
C PRO A 171 -8.55 15.82 1.99
N PRO A 172 -8.30 15.71 3.30
CA PRO A 172 -8.34 16.88 4.16
C PRO A 172 -7.34 17.90 3.60
N GLY A 173 -7.74 19.18 3.59
CA GLY A 173 -7.02 20.28 2.95
C GLY A 173 -5.51 20.23 3.17
N HIS A 174 -4.79 20.53 2.09
CA HIS A 174 -3.33 20.47 1.99
C HIS A 174 -2.61 21.15 3.16
N GLU A 175 -2.08 20.38 4.10
CA GLU A 175 -0.81 20.70 4.75
C GLU A 175 0.28 19.93 4.01
N GLN A 176 1.11 20.68 3.31
CA GLN A 176 2.27 20.14 2.61
C GLN A 176 3.20 19.47 3.64
N ALA A 177 3.27 18.16 3.61
CA ALA A 177 4.30 17.44 4.34
C ALA A 177 5.68 17.88 3.79
N GLN A 178 6.44 18.57 4.62
CA GLN A 178 7.83 18.91 4.32
C GLN A 178 8.61 17.60 4.15
N SER A 179 9.38 17.51 3.08
CA SER A 179 10.27 16.38 2.81
C SER A 179 11.17 16.12 4.02
N PRO A 180 11.27 14.88 4.54
CA PRO A 180 12.16 14.57 5.66
C PRO A 180 13.66 14.64 5.30
N TRP A 181 14.00 15.05 4.08
CA TRP A 181 15.36 15.01 3.53
C TRP A 181 15.87 16.38 3.03
N SER A 182 15.42 17.50 3.64
CA SER A 182 16.05 18.82 3.42
C SER A 182 17.19 19.07 4.41
#